data_46dc029255bc51634e308c0ca7802a9b
#
_entry.id   46dc029255bc51634e308c0ca7802a9b
#
_cell.length_a   1.000
_cell.length_b   1.000
_cell.length_c   1.000
_cell.angle_alpha   90.00
_cell.angle_beta   90.00
_cell.angle_gamma   90.00
#
_symmetry.space_group_name_H-M   'P 1'
#
loop_
_entity.id
_entity.type
_entity.pdbx_description
1 polymer ?
#
loop_
_entity_poly.entity_id
_entity_poly.type
_entity_poly.pdbx_seq_one_letter_code
_entity_poly.pdbx_strand_id
1 'polypeptide(L)'
;IVVAGGRTQADFLIGSLVKKKHKLIVINEDREYCDFLTTTHKIPVFYGDPSKYFVLDEAGIKDFDVIVALTHKDADNLAICQYAKRCFGVEKTICTVGNPKNAELFRELGVNTVISSTHMVAQYIAQATNIENLIKTMSIEDDRVIITEVLVEDTYTCVNRTLSDIDLPENSIIGCVIRKSADMIIPTGNTEIHAGDKLLILSSPEKQKKVMAAITK
;
A
#
# COMPACT_ATOMS: atom_id res chain seq x y z
N ILE A 1 8.39 -12.90 -12.06
CA ILE A 1 8.71 -11.74 -11.20
C ILE A 1 10.12 -11.87 -10.69
N VAL A 2 10.92 -10.81 -10.80
CA VAL A 2 12.26 -10.68 -10.22
C VAL A 2 12.16 -9.88 -8.92
N VAL A 3 12.76 -10.37 -7.82
CA VAL A 3 12.93 -9.60 -6.58
C VAL A 3 14.42 -9.30 -6.40
N ALA A 4 14.79 -8.02 -6.44
CA ALA A 4 16.16 -7.55 -6.44
C ALA A 4 16.50 -6.85 -5.11
N GLY A 5 17.39 -7.47 -4.33
CA GLY A 5 17.83 -6.99 -3.03
C GLY A 5 16.77 -7.15 -1.92
N GLY A 6 16.98 -6.43 -0.83
CA GLY A 6 16.12 -6.46 0.36
C GLY A 6 16.45 -7.62 1.31
N ARG A 7 15.88 -7.54 2.51
CA ARG A 7 15.97 -8.58 3.54
C ARG A 7 14.55 -8.95 4.01
N THR A 8 14.13 -8.55 5.18
CA THR A 8 12.82 -8.90 5.77
C THR A 8 11.63 -8.54 4.85
N GLN A 9 11.69 -7.39 4.17
CA GLN A 9 10.64 -7.01 3.21
C GLN A 9 10.57 -7.95 2.02
N ALA A 10 11.74 -8.36 1.49
CA ALA A 10 11.84 -9.32 0.39
C ALA A 10 11.30 -10.69 0.81
N ASP A 11 11.69 -11.20 1.98
CA ASP A 11 11.22 -12.48 2.53
C ASP A 11 9.70 -12.54 2.61
N PHE A 12 9.09 -11.50 3.20
CA PHE A 12 7.64 -11.43 3.34
C PHE A 12 6.91 -11.37 1.98
N LEU A 13 7.45 -10.56 1.05
CA LEU A 13 6.93 -10.46 -0.32
C LEU A 13 7.03 -11.80 -1.05
N ILE A 14 8.21 -12.45 -1.00
CA ILE A 14 8.46 -13.74 -1.62
C ILE A 14 7.48 -14.79 -1.10
N GLY A 15 7.31 -14.89 0.23
CA GLY A 15 6.36 -15.82 0.84
C GLY A 15 4.92 -15.63 0.33
N SER A 16 4.51 -14.39 0.09
CA SER A 16 3.20 -14.08 -0.50
C SER A 16 3.09 -14.48 -1.97
N LEU A 17 4.15 -14.22 -2.77
CA LEU A 17 4.18 -14.49 -4.20
C LEU A 17 4.25 -15.99 -4.49
N VAL A 18 5.00 -16.76 -3.70
CA VAL A 18 5.10 -18.22 -3.79
C VAL A 18 3.72 -18.86 -3.58
N LYS A 19 2.95 -18.40 -2.60
CA LYS A 19 1.58 -18.89 -2.36
C LYS A 19 0.67 -18.68 -3.58
N LYS A 20 0.91 -17.63 -4.37
CA LYS A 20 0.17 -17.32 -5.60
C LYS A 20 0.71 -18.05 -6.84
N LYS A 21 1.73 -18.89 -6.69
CA LYS A 21 2.36 -19.71 -7.76
C LYS A 21 2.97 -18.89 -8.91
N HIS A 22 3.46 -17.68 -8.62
CA HIS A 22 4.21 -16.92 -9.62
C HIS A 22 5.59 -17.52 -9.91
N LYS A 23 6.04 -17.44 -11.17
CA LYS A 23 7.46 -17.72 -11.52
C LYS A 23 8.32 -16.63 -10.89
N LEU A 24 9.25 -17.00 -10.02
CA LEU A 24 10.09 -16.08 -9.25
C LEU A 24 11.56 -16.38 -9.46
N ILE A 25 12.36 -15.32 -9.44
CA ILE A 25 13.80 -15.35 -9.19
C ILE A 25 14.14 -14.23 -8.21
N VAL A 26 15.06 -14.50 -7.30
CA VAL A 26 15.57 -13.49 -6.36
C VAL A 26 17.05 -13.24 -6.66
N ILE A 27 17.48 -11.98 -6.60
CA ILE A 27 18.88 -11.57 -6.74
C ILE A 27 19.26 -10.85 -5.45
N ASN A 28 20.30 -11.33 -4.76
CA ASN A 28 20.77 -10.72 -3.52
C ASN A 28 22.29 -10.81 -3.39
N GLU A 29 22.92 -9.79 -2.81
CA GLU A 29 24.36 -9.72 -2.58
C GLU A 29 24.83 -10.38 -1.28
N ASP A 30 23.91 -10.76 -0.41
CA ASP A 30 24.18 -11.43 0.86
C ASP A 30 24.05 -12.94 0.68
N ARG A 31 25.17 -13.64 0.74
CA ARG A 31 25.24 -15.08 0.49
C ARG A 31 24.47 -15.91 1.50
N GLU A 32 24.60 -15.58 2.78
CA GLU A 32 23.88 -16.29 3.85
C GLU A 32 22.38 -16.14 3.70
N TYR A 33 21.95 -14.94 3.28
CA TYR A 33 20.54 -14.66 3.02
C TYR A 33 20.04 -15.35 1.75
N CYS A 34 20.87 -15.51 0.71
CA CYS A 34 20.53 -16.32 -0.46
C CYS A 34 20.27 -17.78 -0.08
N ASP A 35 21.14 -18.36 0.75
CA ASP A 35 20.99 -19.74 1.24
C ASP A 35 19.72 -19.91 2.09
N PHE A 36 19.43 -18.95 2.96
CA PHE A 36 18.20 -18.89 3.73
C PHE A 36 16.95 -18.88 2.84
N LEU A 37 16.89 -17.98 1.85
CA LEU A 37 15.75 -17.86 0.94
C LEU A 37 15.54 -19.13 0.10
N THR A 38 16.64 -19.71 -0.41
CA THR A 38 16.58 -20.96 -1.17
C THR A 38 16.01 -22.11 -0.34
N THR A 39 16.44 -22.21 0.91
CA THR A 39 16.01 -23.28 1.82
C THR A 39 14.55 -23.08 2.26
N THR A 40 14.20 -21.84 2.60
CA THR A 40 12.88 -21.50 3.16
C THR A 40 11.77 -21.53 2.12
N HIS A 41 12.01 -20.91 0.96
CA HIS A 41 10.97 -20.73 -0.06
C HIS A 41 11.08 -21.69 -1.24
N LYS A 42 12.19 -22.44 -1.37
CA LYS A 42 12.46 -23.39 -2.46
C LYS A 42 12.33 -22.76 -3.84
N ILE A 43 12.89 -21.57 -3.99
CA ILE A 43 12.90 -20.77 -5.23
C ILE A 43 14.32 -20.57 -5.76
N PRO A 44 14.51 -20.28 -7.04
CA PRO A 44 15.80 -19.87 -7.59
C PRO A 44 16.27 -18.55 -6.96
N VAL A 45 17.51 -18.54 -6.46
CA VAL A 45 18.17 -17.35 -5.92
C VAL A 45 19.51 -17.18 -6.62
N PHE A 46 19.74 -16.01 -7.16
CA PHE A 46 21.00 -15.62 -7.81
C PHE A 46 21.82 -14.75 -6.85
N TYR A 47 23.04 -15.18 -6.56
CA TYR A 47 23.96 -14.42 -5.72
C TYR A 47 24.68 -13.35 -6.52
N GLY A 48 24.50 -12.08 -6.16
CA GLY A 48 25.17 -10.94 -6.78
C GLY A 48 24.54 -9.60 -6.42
N ASP A 49 25.28 -8.52 -6.70
CA ASP A 49 24.78 -7.15 -6.51
C ASP A 49 23.80 -6.80 -7.63
N PRO A 50 22.48 -6.66 -7.34
CA PRO A 50 21.48 -6.41 -8.37
C PRO A 50 21.59 -5.02 -9.03
N SER A 51 22.37 -4.11 -8.48
CA SER A 51 22.64 -2.82 -9.11
C SER A 51 23.59 -2.90 -10.31
N LYS A 52 24.22 -4.06 -10.53
CA LYS A 52 25.17 -4.29 -11.62
C LYS A 52 24.46 -4.90 -12.84
N TYR A 53 24.66 -4.28 -13.99
CA TYR A 53 24.07 -4.72 -15.25
C TYR A 53 24.33 -6.22 -15.54
N PHE A 54 25.59 -6.66 -15.41
CA PHE A 54 25.98 -8.04 -15.73
C PHE A 54 25.31 -9.06 -14.80
N VAL A 55 25.04 -8.72 -13.54
CA VAL A 55 24.33 -9.59 -12.60
C VAL A 55 22.87 -9.78 -13.03
N LEU A 56 22.22 -8.72 -13.50
CA LEU A 56 20.86 -8.78 -14.03
C LEU A 56 20.80 -9.62 -15.31
N ASP A 57 21.81 -9.49 -16.18
CA ASP A 57 21.91 -10.24 -17.43
C ASP A 57 22.13 -11.75 -17.17
N GLU A 58 23.09 -12.09 -16.31
CA GLU A 58 23.37 -13.48 -15.92
C GLU A 58 22.18 -14.14 -15.19
N ALA A 59 21.44 -13.37 -14.41
CA ALA A 59 20.22 -13.85 -13.77
C ALA A 59 19.05 -14.05 -14.75
N GLY A 60 19.19 -13.63 -16.01
CA GLY A 60 18.19 -13.84 -17.06
C GLY A 60 16.90 -13.04 -16.84
N ILE A 61 16.98 -11.81 -16.32
CA ILE A 61 15.78 -11.04 -15.97
C ILE A 61 14.89 -10.67 -17.17
N LYS A 62 15.42 -10.74 -18.39
CA LYS A 62 14.66 -10.52 -19.64
C LYS A 62 13.47 -11.47 -19.83
N ASP A 63 13.48 -12.62 -19.16
CA ASP A 63 12.43 -13.63 -19.22
C ASP A 63 11.31 -13.38 -18.20
N PHE A 64 11.26 -12.19 -17.62
CA PHE A 64 10.28 -11.79 -16.59
C PHE A 64 9.62 -10.45 -16.92
N ASP A 65 8.35 -10.34 -16.59
CA ASP A 65 7.54 -9.16 -16.89
C ASP A 65 7.63 -8.08 -15.79
N VAL A 66 8.01 -8.47 -14.58
CA VAL A 66 8.00 -7.60 -13.40
C VAL A 66 9.30 -7.69 -12.63
N ILE A 67 9.87 -6.55 -12.25
CA ILE A 67 10.97 -6.46 -11.29
C ILE A 67 10.60 -5.59 -10.10
N VAL A 68 10.98 -6.04 -8.90
CA VAL A 68 10.78 -5.32 -7.63
C VAL A 68 12.15 -5.07 -7.00
N ALA A 69 12.58 -3.81 -6.96
CA ALA A 69 13.86 -3.39 -6.38
C ALA A 69 13.66 -2.94 -4.91
N LEU A 70 14.32 -3.65 -3.99
CA LEU A 70 14.17 -3.50 -2.55
C LEU A 70 15.51 -3.28 -1.84
N THR A 71 16.52 -2.76 -2.51
CA THR A 71 17.81 -2.46 -1.87
C THR A 71 17.69 -1.30 -0.88
N HIS A 72 18.68 -1.13 -0.03
CA HIS A 72 18.69 -0.05 0.96
C HIS A 72 18.98 1.34 0.36
N LYS A 73 19.51 1.40 -0.87
CA LYS A 73 19.89 2.65 -1.50
C LYS A 73 18.92 3.00 -2.63
N ASP A 74 18.32 4.19 -2.53
CA ASP A 74 17.43 4.70 -3.57
C ASP A 74 18.07 4.70 -4.95
N ALA A 75 19.36 5.11 -5.05
CA ALA A 75 20.08 5.15 -6.31
C ALA A 75 20.24 3.75 -6.96
N ASP A 76 20.49 2.72 -6.15
CA ASP A 76 20.59 1.33 -6.63
C ASP A 76 19.22 0.85 -7.13
N ASN A 77 18.15 1.15 -6.40
CA ASN A 77 16.79 0.81 -6.81
C ASN A 77 16.41 1.48 -8.14
N LEU A 78 16.79 2.75 -8.33
CA LEU A 78 16.59 3.44 -9.59
C LEU A 78 17.39 2.78 -10.73
N ALA A 79 18.67 2.47 -10.51
CA ALA A 79 19.54 1.84 -11.50
C ALA A 79 18.97 0.48 -11.94
N ILE A 80 18.55 -0.37 -10.99
CA ILE A 80 17.90 -1.66 -11.25
C ILE A 80 16.68 -1.48 -12.15
N CYS A 81 15.77 -0.56 -11.79
CA CYS A 81 14.57 -0.30 -12.58
C CYS A 81 14.87 0.24 -13.98
N GLN A 82 15.90 1.11 -14.10
CA GLN A 82 16.31 1.65 -15.41
C GLN A 82 16.92 0.57 -16.31
N TYR A 83 17.82 -0.26 -15.79
CA TYR A 83 18.36 -1.39 -16.54
C TYR A 83 17.27 -2.36 -16.95
N ALA A 84 16.43 -2.78 -16.02
CA ALA A 84 15.34 -3.70 -16.29
C ALA A 84 14.44 -3.21 -17.43
N LYS A 85 14.03 -1.96 -17.40
CA LYS A 85 13.13 -1.37 -18.39
C LYS A 85 13.81 -1.10 -19.73
N ARG A 86 14.99 -0.45 -19.72
CA ARG A 86 15.61 0.05 -20.94
C ARG A 86 16.49 -0.98 -21.66
N CYS A 87 17.10 -1.89 -20.91
CA CYS A 87 18.06 -2.85 -21.46
C CYS A 87 17.46 -4.25 -21.60
N PHE A 88 16.58 -4.64 -20.69
CA PHE A 88 16.02 -5.99 -20.65
C PHE A 88 14.56 -6.08 -21.05
N GLY A 89 13.88 -4.95 -21.29
CA GLY A 89 12.48 -4.92 -21.76
C GLY A 89 11.45 -5.37 -20.72
N VAL A 90 11.80 -5.34 -19.42
CA VAL A 90 10.86 -5.65 -18.34
C VAL A 90 9.73 -4.63 -18.33
N GLU A 91 8.48 -5.09 -18.44
CA GLU A 91 7.32 -4.22 -18.63
C GLU A 91 7.01 -3.39 -17.38
N LYS A 92 7.08 -4.01 -16.20
CA LYS A 92 6.68 -3.38 -14.95
C LYS A 92 7.82 -3.31 -13.93
N THR A 93 8.19 -2.10 -13.57
CA THR A 93 9.23 -1.82 -12.56
C THR A 93 8.60 -1.27 -11.30
N ILE A 94 8.96 -1.84 -10.16
CA ILE A 94 8.48 -1.45 -8.84
C ILE A 94 9.69 -1.23 -7.96
N CYS A 95 9.74 -0.17 -7.17
CA CYS A 95 10.81 0.00 -6.19
C CYS A 95 10.33 0.67 -4.90
N THR A 96 11.11 0.48 -3.85
CA THR A 96 10.99 1.27 -2.63
C THR A 96 11.95 2.46 -2.67
N VAL A 97 11.58 3.56 -2.02
CA VAL A 97 12.44 4.69 -1.74
C VAL A 97 12.43 5.00 -0.24
N GLY A 98 13.60 5.21 0.31
CA GLY A 98 13.78 5.63 1.71
C GLY A 98 13.47 7.12 1.88
N ASN A 99 13.90 7.95 0.92
CA ASN A 99 13.58 9.37 0.93
C ASN A 99 12.30 9.64 0.14
N PRO A 100 11.21 10.10 0.79
CA PRO A 100 9.94 10.39 0.12
C PRO A 100 10.06 11.39 -1.05
N LYS A 101 11.02 12.32 -0.97
CA LYS A 101 11.25 13.34 -2.01
C LYS A 101 11.71 12.74 -3.35
N ASN A 102 12.28 11.53 -3.32
CA ASN A 102 12.74 10.86 -4.54
C ASN A 102 11.58 10.19 -5.30
N ALA A 103 10.42 10.03 -4.69
CA ALA A 103 9.32 9.25 -5.27
C ALA A 103 8.80 9.85 -6.59
N GLU A 104 8.64 11.17 -6.64
CA GLU A 104 8.17 11.88 -7.84
C GLU A 104 9.21 11.80 -8.97
N LEU A 105 10.48 12.11 -8.66
CA LEU A 105 11.57 12.00 -9.61
C LEU A 105 11.68 10.59 -10.23
N PHE A 106 11.50 9.54 -9.43
CA PHE A 106 11.57 8.17 -9.93
C PHE A 106 10.43 7.84 -10.89
N ARG A 107 9.21 8.36 -10.64
CA ARG A 107 8.07 8.24 -11.56
C ARG A 107 8.35 8.98 -12.87
N GLU A 108 8.87 10.21 -12.80
CA GLU A 108 9.27 10.99 -13.98
C GLU A 108 10.35 10.29 -14.81
N LEU A 109 11.29 9.61 -14.15
CA LEU A 109 12.31 8.78 -14.80
C LEU A 109 11.73 7.45 -15.34
N GLY A 110 10.44 7.22 -15.18
CA GLY A 110 9.71 6.12 -15.82
C GLY A 110 9.62 4.84 -15.00
N VAL A 111 9.87 4.87 -13.70
CA VAL A 111 9.54 3.74 -12.81
C VAL A 111 8.02 3.65 -12.65
N ASN A 112 7.44 2.48 -12.89
CA ASN A 112 5.99 2.31 -12.93
C ASN A 112 5.34 2.48 -11.55
N THR A 113 5.97 1.94 -10.50
CA THR A 113 5.43 2.04 -9.14
C THR A 113 6.55 2.36 -8.16
N VAL A 114 6.42 3.45 -7.44
CA VAL A 114 7.38 3.88 -6.42
C VAL A 114 6.69 3.93 -5.07
N ILE A 115 7.20 3.19 -4.10
CA ILE A 115 6.64 3.07 -2.76
C ILE A 115 7.59 3.72 -1.77
N SER A 116 7.15 4.79 -1.11
CA SER A 116 7.92 5.38 -0.02
C SER A 116 7.59 4.68 1.30
N SER A 117 8.46 3.75 1.71
CA SER A 117 8.29 3.00 2.95
C SER A 117 8.28 3.92 4.18
N THR A 118 9.15 4.92 4.22
CA THR A 118 9.22 5.90 5.30
C THR A 118 7.94 6.70 5.42
N HIS A 119 7.40 7.19 4.29
CA HIS A 119 6.15 7.94 4.28
C HIS A 119 4.97 7.09 4.76
N MET A 120 4.84 5.87 4.25
CA MET A 120 3.76 4.96 4.65
C MET A 120 3.80 4.64 6.15
N VAL A 121 4.98 4.29 6.67
CA VAL A 121 5.13 4.00 8.10
C VAL A 121 4.82 5.23 8.96
N ALA A 122 5.32 6.42 8.57
CA ALA A 122 5.03 7.66 9.28
C ALA A 122 3.53 8.00 9.28
N GLN A 123 2.84 7.79 8.17
CA GLN A 123 1.38 7.97 8.10
C GLN A 123 0.65 7.00 9.05
N TYR A 124 1.01 5.72 9.06
CA TYR A 124 0.40 4.74 9.97
C TYR A 124 0.64 5.08 11.44
N ILE A 125 1.86 5.53 11.79
CA ILE A 125 2.18 5.97 13.16
C ILE A 125 1.35 7.21 13.52
N ALA A 126 1.30 8.21 12.63
CA ALA A 126 0.51 9.41 12.86
C ALA A 126 -0.99 9.11 13.05
N GLN A 127 -1.54 8.17 12.29
CA GLN A 127 -2.91 7.69 12.46
C GLN A 127 -3.11 6.98 13.82
N ALA A 128 -2.15 6.15 14.23
CA ALA A 128 -2.22 5.43 15.50
C ALA A 128 -2.03 6.33 16.74
N THR A 129 -1.39 7.50 16.57
CA THR A 129 -1.19 8.47 17.66
C THR A 129 -2.37 9.42 17.87
N ASN A 130 -3.32 9.48 16.92
CA ASN A 130 -4.55 10.23 17.09
C ASN A 130 -5.48 9.46 18.05
N ILE A 131 -5.33 9.75 19.34
CA ILE A 131 -6.06 9.10 20.46
C ILE A 131 -7.55 9.46 20.44
N GLU A 132 -7.95 10.54 19.77
CA GLU A 132 -9.28 11.12 19.88
C GLU A 132 -10.34 10.49 18.98
N ASN A 133 -9.97 9.71 17.97
CA ASN A 133 -10.99 8.99 17.17
C ASN A 133 -10.34 7.78 16.48
N LEU A 134 -10.94 6.61 16.60
CA LEU A 134 -10.65 5.39 15.84
C LEU A 134 -10.97 5.60 14.33
N ILE A 135 -10.39 6.65 13.74
CA ILE A 135 -10.60 7.02 12.34
C ILE A 135 -9.41 6.48 11.54
N LYS A 136 -9.65 5.45 10.77
CA LYS A 136 -8.69 4.99 9.77
C LYS A 136 -8.99 5.70 8.45
N THR A 137 -8.01 6.42 7.94
CA THR A 137 -8.14 7.11 6.66
C THR A 137 -7.21 6.49 5.64
N MET A 138 -7.73 6.20 4.47
CA MET A 138 -6.99 5.71 3.31
C MET A 138 -7.29 6.62 2.12
N SER A 139 -6.25 7.14 1.46
CA SER A 139 -6.44 7.87 0.21
C SER A 139 -6.25 6.97 -1.00
N ILE A 140 -7.01 7.24 -2.05
CA ILE A 140 -7.02 6.53 -3.32
C ILE A 140 -6.88 7.57 -4.45
N GLU A 141 -6.31 7.15 -5.58
CA GLU A 141 -6.18 7.98 -6.78
C GLU A 141 -5.47 9.32 -6.51
N ASP A 142 -4.22 9.23 -6.05
CA ASP A 142 -3.39 10.42 -5.79
C ASP A 142 -4.08 11.48 -4.90
N ASP A 143 -4.65 11.01 -3.80
CA ASP A 143 -5.37 11.82 -2.80
C ASP A 143 -6.68 12.48 -3.28
N ARG A 144 -7.28 12.00 -4.37
CA ARG A 144 -8.56 12.53 -4.86
C ARG A 144 -9.76 12.05 -4.04
N VAL A 145 -9.69 10.84 -3.51
CA VAL A 145 -10.75 10.23 -2.72
C VAL A 145 -10.19 9.75 -1.39
N ILE A 146 -10.84 10.13 -0.31
CA ILE A 146 -10.53 9.66 1.04
C ILE A 146 -11.59 8.66 1.47
N ILE A 147 -11.14 7.48 1.88
CA ILE A 147 -11.97 6.51 2.61
C ILE A 147 -11.68 6.66 4.09
N THR A 148 -12.72 6.93 4.87
CA THR A 148 -12.64 7.09 6.31
C THR A 148 -13.46 6.01 7.00
N GLU A 149 -12.84 5.21 7.88
CA GLU A 149 -13.55 4.28 8.79
C GLU A 149 -13.74 4.99 10.13
N VAL A 150 -14.97 5.12 10.56
CA VAL A 150 -15.35 5.77 11.83
C VAL A 150 -16.09 4.78 12.71
N LEU A 151 -15.62 4.55 13.93
CA LEU A 151 -16.38 3.85 14.95
C LEU A 151 -17.35 4.85 15.61
N VAL A 152 -18.65 4.56 15.56
CA VAL A 152 -19.68 5.41 16.15
C VAL A 152 -19.67 5.24 17.67
N GLU A 153 -19.38 6.32 18.38
CA GLU A 153 -19.45 6.39 19.84
C GLU A 153 -20.86 6.78 20.30
N ASP A 154 -21.23 6.39 21.52
CA ASP A 154 -22.54 6.71 22.10
C ASP A 154 -22.85 8.21 22.17
N THR A 155 -21.81 9.04 22.17
CA THR A 155 -21.88 10.50 22.27
C THR A 155 -22.12 11.20 20.93
N TYR A 156 -22.04 10.47 19.81
CA TYR A 156 -22.16 11.07 18.48
C TYR A 156 -23.61 11.43 18.15
N THR A 157 -23.80 12.57 17.49
CA THR A 157 -25.14 13.07 17.15
C THR A 157 -25.87 12.23 16.10
N CYS A 158 -25.14 11.40 15.35
CA CYS A 158 -25.72 10.48 14.36
C CYS A 158 -26.36 9.23 14.99
N VAL A 159 -26.15 8.96 16.28
CA VAL A 159 -26.70 7.78 16.96
C VAL A 159 -28.23 7.84 17.00
N ASN A 160 -28.89 6.71 16.66
CA ASN A 160 -30.33 6.55 16.56
C ASN A 160 -31.00 7.51 15.56
N ARG A 161 -30.25 7.99 14.56
CA ARG A 161 -30.81 8.75 13.43
C ARG A 161 -30.67 7.93 12.15
N THR A 162 -31.57 8.20 11.19
CA THR A 162 -31.45 7.62 9.85
C THR A 162 -30.43 8.39 9.01
N LEU A 163 -29.85 7.76 7.99
CA LEU A 163 -28.90 8.43 7.13
C LEU A 163 -29.49 9.64 6.40
N SER A 164 -30.79 9.63 6.10
CA SER A 164 -31.50 10.78 5.52
C SER A 164 -31.58 11.99 6.43
N ASP A 165 -31.45 11.79 7.75
CA ASP A 165 -31.50 12.87 8.75
C ASP A 165 -30.12 13.50 8.99
N ILE A 166 -29.06 12.94 8.38
CA ILE A 166 -27.69 13.43 8.54
C ILE A 166 -27.35 14.31 7.34
N ASP A 167 -27.05 15.56 7.59
CA ASP A 167 -26.67 16.54 6.55
C ASP A 167 -25.19 16.34 6.14
N LEU A 168 -24.96 15.34 5.26
CA LEU A 168 -23.65 15.09 4.71
C LEU A 168 -23.32 16.12 3.63
N PRO A 169 -22.06 16.65 3.59
CA PRO A 169 -21.66 17.57 2.55
C PRO A 169 -21.69 16.92 1.17
N GLU A 170 -21.93 17.72 0.13
CA GLU A 170 -21.82 17.28 -1.26
C GLU A 170 -20.46 16.61 -1.53
N ASN A 171 -20.43 15.62 -2.43
CA ASN A 171 -19.26 14.78 -2.71
C ASN A 171 -18.78 13.96 -1.50
N SER A 172 -19.71 13.53 -0.67
CA SER A 172 -19.47 12.55 0.38
C SER A 172 -20.62 11.55 0.48
N ILE A 173 -20.30 10.31 0.87
CA ILE A 173 -21.28 9.23 1.02
C ILE A 173 -20.83 8.26 2.10
N ILE A 174 -21.78 7.73 2.87
CA ILE A 174 -21.57 6.55 3.71
C ILE A 174 -21.84 5.33 2.82
N GLY A 175 -20.79 4.66 2.40
CA GLY A 175 -20.87 3.52 1.48
C GLY A 175 -21.16 2.19 2.16
N CYS A 176 -20.85 2.08 3.46
CA CYS A 176 -21.03 0.84 4.21
C CYS A 176 -21.19 1.12 5.71
N VAL A 177 -22.04 0.31 6.36
CA VAL A 177 -22.17 0.24 7.82
C VAL A 177 -21.83 -1.19 8.24
N ILE A 178 -20.87 -1.37 9.15
CA ILE A 178 -20.47 -2.66 9.69
C ILE A 178 -20.92 -2.73 11.15
N ARG A 179 -21.81 -3.65 11.47
CA ARG A 179 -22.33 -3.89 12.80
C ARG A 179 -21.54 -4.94 13.58
N LYS A 180 -21.65 -4.99 14.90
CA LYS A 180 -20.89 -5.90 15.80
C LYS A 180 -20.96 -7.39 15.43
N SER A 181 -22.00 -7.83 14.73
CA SER A 181 -22.20 -9.18 14.22
C SER A 181 -21.37 -9.51 12.96
N ALA A 182 -20.49 -8.60 12.51
CA ALA A 182 -19.78 -8.65 11.25
C ALA A 182 -20.66 -8.57 9.99
N ASP A 183 -21.93 -8.19 10.13
CA ASP A 183 -22.82 -7.97 9.01
C ASP A 183 -22.48 -6.63 8.33
N MET A 184 -22.12 -6.72 7.06
CA MET A 184 -21.91 -5.55 6.22
C MET A 184 -23.26 -5.13 5.63
N ILE A 185 -23.67 -3.91 5.92
CA ILE A 185 -24.91 -3.32 5.44
C ILE A 185 -24.55 -2.28 4.38
N ILE A 186 -25.13 -2.41 3.19
CA ILE A 186 -25.12 -1.32 2.20
C ILE A 186 -26.27 -0.40 2.59
N PRO A 187 -25.99 0.81 3.09
CA PRO A 187 -27.01 1.63 3.70
C PRO A 187 -27.92 2.28 2.65
N THR A 188 -29.14 2.54 3.07
CA THR A 188 -30.12 3.38 2.38
C THR A 188 -30.43 4.60 3.24
N GLY A 189 -31.18 5.58 2.72
CA GLY A 189 -31.60 6.74 3.50
C GLY A 189 -32.31 6.40 4.82
N ASN A 190 -33.01 5.27 4.85
CA ASN A 190 -33.76 4.79 6.04
C ASN A 190 -32.91 3.93 6.98
N THR A 191 -31.62 3.73 6.68
CA THR A 191 -30.75 2.95 7.57
C THR A 191 -30.43 3.76 8.82
N GLU A 192 -30.79 3.21 9.97
CA GLU A 192 -30.52 3.80 11.28
C GLU A 192 -29.12 3.45 11.75
N ILE A 193 -28.38 4.43 12.27
CA ILE A 193 -27.04 4.28 12.81
C ILE A 193 -27.10 4.04 14.31
N HIS A 194 -26.35 3.04 14.77
CA HIS A 194 -26.29 2.69 16.19
C HIS A 194 -24.88 2.88 16.75
N ALA A 195 -24.79 3.12 18.04
CA ALA A 195 -23.52 3.12 18.74
C ALA A 195 -22.82 1.78 18.58
N GLY A 196 -21.51 1.84 18.30
CA GLY A 196 -20.67 0.68 18.00
C GLY A 196 -20.72 0.22 16.53
N ASP A 197 -21.52 0.84 15.67
CA ASP A 197 -21.43 0.65 14.23
C ASP A 197 -20.11 1.26 13.71
N LYS A 198 -19.52 0.66 12.68
CA LYS A 198 -18.42 1.24 11.93
C LYS A 198 -18.91 1.75 10.59
N LEU A 199 -18.73 3.02 10.35
CA LEU A 199 -19.11 3.67 9.10
C LEU A 199 -17.91 3.73 8.16
N LEU A 200 -18.08 3.28 6.93
CA LEU A 200 -17.12 3.48 5.85
C LEU A 200 -17.61 4.63 4.98
N ILE A 201 -16.87 5.74 5.00
CA ILE A 201 -17.26 7.00 4.39
C ILE A 201 -16.28 7.34 3.29
N LEU A 202 -16.80 7.70 2.12
CA LEU A 202 -16.01 8.23 1.02
C LEU A 202 -16.25 9.73 0.91
N SER A 203 -15.18 10.50 0.78
CA SER A 203 -15.27 11.95 0.61
C SER A 203 -14.08 12.51 -0.15
N SER A 204 -14.20 13.75 -0.64
CA SER A 204 -13.01 14.49 -1.07
C SER A 204 -12.20 14.98 0.13
N PRO A 205 -10.87 15.21 -0.01
CA PRO A 205 -10.00 15.66 1.07
C PRO A 205 -10.50 16.94 1.77
N GLU A 206 -11.03 17.86 0.97
CA GLU A 206 -11.51 19.16 1.46
C GLU A 206 -12.76 19.05 2.33
N LYS A 207 -13.55 17.98 2.14
CA LYS A 207 -14.83 17.78 2.83
C LYS A 207 -14.70 16.89 4.06
N GLN A 208 -13.61 16.17 4.25
CA GLN A 208 -13.41 15.24 5.36
C GLN A 208 -13.75 15.85 6.73
N LYS A 209 -13.24 17.05 7.02
CA LYS A 209 -13.51 17.74 8.30
C LYS A 209 -15.01 18.03 8.50
N LYS A 210 -15.73 18.39 7.42
CA LYS A 210 -17.15 18.69 7.48
C LYS A 210 -17.97 17.41 7.66
N VAL A 211 -17.58 16.33 6.98
CA VAL A 211 -18.18 15.00 7.14
C VAL A 211 -18.06 14.54 8.58
N MET A 212 -16.86 14.65 9.16
CA MET A 212 -16.63 14.29 10.56
C MET A 212 -17.51 15.12 11.50
N ALA A 213 -17.59 16.43 11.27
CA ALA A 213 -18.44 17.31 12.08
C ALA A 213 -19.94 16.94 11.99
N ALA A 214 -20.43 16.50 10.82
CA ALA A 214 -21.82 16.08 10.64
C ALA A 214 -22.17 14.77 11.36
N ILE A 215 -21.17 13.94 11.68
CA ILE A 215 -21.35 12.66 12.36
C ILE A 215 -21.16 12.78 13.86
N THR A 216 -20.13 13.58 14.29
CA THR A 216 -19.70 13.62 15.68
C THR A 216 -20.33 14.75 16.49
N LYS A 217 -20.78 15.82 15.85
CA LYS A 217 -21.39 17.00 16.50
C LYS A 217 -22.88 17.06 16.26
#